data_2f04d77e9f0983b24de4a5d6cfd9dc7e
#
_entry.id   2f04d77e9f0983b24de4a5d6cfd9dc7e
#
_cell.length_a   1.000
_cell.length_b   1.000
_cell.length_c   1.000
_cell.angle_alpha   90.00
_cell.angle_beta   90.00
_cell.angle_gamma   90.00
#
_symmetry.space_group_name_H-M   'P 1'
#
loop_
_entity.id
_entity.type
_entity.pdbx_description
1 polymer ?
#
loop_
_entity_poly.entity_id
_entity_poly.type
_entity_poly.pdbx_seq_one_letter_code
_entity_poly.pdbx_strand_id
1 'polypeptide(L)'
;MDLVNRWLEARRCGWPCGHSRDPANKTWPNAFSPDVLFCSILSGMKRTVCLIASGLLGLDLAAAAAQLCRIEVVEQGSGWPVPLVELRTTHHAQFVSDNAGHIAFDLPELMGREVWFEVDGPGYEVSADGFGRRGVRLKPEPGKTLRVEVKRTSIARRIGRLTGAGLFAESQKLGLEGDWRESGIVGQDTVQNAMHRGRLYWFWGDTSVARYPLGIFDGTGATTPPQPLAAPHPPLRMRLEYFTDDSGMPRGIAPMPGKGPTWVTGLASVLDKSGTPRLVCAYMKIKPPLEAYEWSLAAWNEKKNVFERLKTIWTKSDAGPKAPPVPEGHPALWKDAAGKEWLVFGNPLPTLRCPATFEAWQDERTWETLTPQASLPGSNGETVKPHSGSIAWHPWRKRWVTVFMQRFGKPSAFGELWYAEADEPTGPWGTAVKVLSHKNYTFYNPRLHVEFAPEGSSSLFFEGTYTIQFANKPTPTPRYDYNQILYRLDLDDAALKPAQSR
;
A
#
# COMPACT_ATOMS: atom_id res chain seq x y z
N MET A 1 -4.30 17.58 -12.38
CA MET A 1 -5.33 17.43 -13.43
C MET A 1 -5.24 16.06 -14.14
N ASP A 2 -4.06 15.56 -14.34
CA ASP A 2 -3.85 14.30 -15.04
C ASP A 2 -4.35 13.07 -14.24
N LEU A 3 -4.16 13.01 -12.93
CA LEU A 3 -4.67 11.94 -12.05
C LEU A 3 -6.20 11.91 -12.02
N VAL A 4 -6.85 13.05 -11.90
CA VAL A 4 -8.31 13.16 -11.81
C VAL A 4 -8.96 12.94 -13.18
N ASN A 5 -8.38 13.48 -14.25
CA ASN A 5 -8.87 13.23 -15.61
C ASN A 5 -8.62 11.77 -16.07
N ARG A 6 -7.53 11.17 -15.66
CA ARG A 6 -7.22 9.74 -15.89
C ARG A 6 -8.21 8.83 -15.18
N TRP A 7 -8.71 9.25 -14.02
CA TRP A 7 -9.75 8.55 -13.26
C TRP A 7 -11.13 8.67 -13.90
N LEU A 8 -11.48 9.85 -14.45
CA LEU A 8 -12.74 10.10 -15.16
C LEU A 8 -12.83 9.37 -16.50
N GLU A 9 -11.73 9.19 -17.22
CA GLU A 9 -11.70 8.38 -18.44
C GLU A 9 -12.03 6.91 -18.17
N ALA A 10 -11.61 6.35 -17.02
CA ALA A 10 -11.97 4.99 -16.62
C ALA A 10 -13.49 4.80 -16.42
N ARG A 11 -14.22 5.84 -16.00
CA ARG A 11 -15.69 5.81 -15.85
C ARG A 11 -16.46 5.96 -17.17
N ARG A 12 -15.89 6.53 -18.21
CA ARG A 12 -16.55 6.66 -19.53
C ARG A 12 -16.70 5.32 -20.28
N CYS A 13 -16.04 4.28 -19.82
CA CYS A 13 -16.14 2.93 -20.38
C CYS A 13 -17.26 2.09 -19.77
N GLY A 14 -18.38 2.69 -19.41
CA GLY A 14 -19.70 2.06 -19.30
C GLY A 14 -19.88 0.98 -18.23
N TRP A 15 -19.93 1.34 -16.94
CA TRP A 15 -20.36 0.45 -15.85
C TRP A 15 -21.63 1.00 -15.19
N PRO A 16 -22.67 0.17 -14.94
CA PRO A 16 -23.92 0.62 -14.35
C PRO A 16 -23.76 0.88 -12.85
N CYS A 17 -24.07 2.10 -12.43
CA CYS A 17 -24.26 2.45 -11.03
C CYS A 17 -25.56 1.84 -10.51
N GLY A 18 -25.49 0.92 -9.56
CA GLY A 18 -26.65 0.47 -8.79
C GLY A 18 -27.21 1.63 -7.96
N HIS A 19 -28.47 1.99 -8.22
CA HIS A 19 -29.21 2.98 -7.43
C HIS A 19 -29.53 2.42 -6.04
N SER A 20 -29.00 2.99 -4.99
CA SER A 20 -29.57 2.86 -3.65
C SER A 20 -30.64 3.93 -3.45
N ARG A 21 -31.86 3.49 -3.23
CA ARG A 21 -33.00 4.34 -2.85
C ARG A 21 -32.84 4.75 -1.40
N ASP A 22 -32.95 6.04 -1.18
CA ASP A 22 -33.07 6.68 0.13
C ASP A 22 -34.47 6.34 0.72
N PRO A 23 -34.60 5.93 1.98
CA PRO A 23 -35.85 6.04 2.69
C PRO A 23 -35.76 7.05 3.81
N ALA A 24 -36.55 8.10 3.66
CA ALA A 24 -36.81 9.11 4.64
C ALA A 24 -37.48 8.57 5.91
N ASN A 25 -37.08 9.15 7.04
CA ASN A 25 -37.88 9.47 8.23
C ASN A 25 -38.69 8.36 8.90
N LYS A 26 -38.15 7.84 10.03
CA LYS A 26 -39.03 7.41 11.16
C LYS A 26 -38.35 7.74 12.49
N THR A 27 -38.98 8.65 13.21
CA THR A 27 -38.78 8.98 14.62
C THR A 27 -39.16 7.83 15.54
N TRP A 28 -38.31 7.53 16.52
CA TRP A 28 -38.63 6.68 17.67
C TRP A 28 -38.49 7.48 18.96
N PRO A 29 -39.38 7.28 19.96
CA PRO A 29 -39.44 8.09 21.17
C PRO A 29 -38.51 7.61 22.27
N ASN A 30 -38.08 8.55 23.09
CA ASN A 30 -37.40 8.40 24.38
C ASN A 30 -38.19 7.53 25.36
N ALA A 31 -37.49 6.64 26.10
CA ALA A 31 -37.62 6.47 27.55
C ALA A 31 -36.89 5.22 28.03
N PHE A 32 -35.95 5.34 28.92
CA PHE A 32 -35.92 4.80 30.28
C PHE A 32 -34.51 4.91 30.86
N SER A 33 -34.39 5.77 31.82
CA SER A 33 -33.35 5.72 32.88
C SER A 33 -33.79 4.72 33.93
N PRO A 34 -32.87 3.99 34.57
CA PRO A 34 -32.92 3.92 36.01
C PRO A 34 -31.56 4.15 36.69
N ASP A 35 -31.51 5.16 37.50
CA ASP A 35 -30.68 5.16 38.71
C ASP A 35 -31.13 4.05 39.63
N VAL A 36 -30.22 3.45 40.37
CA VAL A 36 -30.32 3.14 41.80
C VAL A 36 -29.10 2.32 42.27
N LEU A 37 -28.34 2.92 43.17
CA LEU A 37 -27.67 2.35 44.36
C LEU A 37 -27.35 0.84 44.40
N PHE A 38 -26.08 0.51 44.64
CA PHE A 38 -25.69 -0.25 45.83
C PHE A 38 -24.21 -0.01 46.19
N CYS A 39 -24.03 0.45 47.38
CA CYS A 39 -22.78 0.74 48.05
C CYS A 39 -22.30 -0.49 48.83
N SER A 40 -20.98 -0.68 48.87
CA SER A 40 -20.18 -1.33 49.93
C SER A 40 -20.54 -2.74 50.32
N ILE A 41 -19.61 -3.66 50.09
CA ILE A 41 -18.92 -4.59 50.99
C ILE A 41 -18.09 -5.54 50.12
N LEU A 42 -16.76 -5.53 50.31
CA LEU A 42 -15.83 -6.65 50.16
C LEU A 42 -14.42 -6.16 49.78
N SER A 43 -13.77 -5.57 50.78
CA SER A 43 -12.30 -5.53 50.81
C SER A 43 -11.83 -6.86 51.42
N GLY A 44 -11.24 -7.74 50.63
CA GLY A 44 -10.61 -8.92 51.19
C GLY A 44 -10.31 -10.11 50.27
N MET A 45 -10.81 -10.11 49.03
CA MET A 45 -10.62 -11.28 48.14
C MET A 45 -9.98 -10.98 46.78
N LYS A 46 -9.13 -9.94 46.68
CA LYS A 46 -8.64 -9.47 45.36
C LYS A 46 -7.32 -10.09 44.84
N ARG A 47 -6.68 -11.02 45.56
CA ARG A 47 -5.41 -11.59 45.05
C ARG A 47 -5.48 -13.03 44.54
N THR A 48 -6.43 -13.82 44.98
CA THR A 48 -6.55 -15.24 44.56
C THR A 48 -7.41 -15.42 43.32
N VAL A 49 -8.40 -14.53 43.07
CA VAL A 49 -9.30 -14.63 41.92
C VAL A 49 -8.60 -14.19 40.62
N CYS A 50 -7.65 -13.26 40.68
CA CYS A 50 -6.92 -12.84 39.45
C CYS A 50 -5.95 -13.91 38.90
N LEU A 51 -5.40 -14.77 39.76
CA LEU A 51 -4.51 -15.84 39.29
C LEU A 51 -5.27 -17.02 38.68
N ILE A 52 -6.48 -17.30 39.17
CA ILE A 52 -7.35 -18.36 38.63
C ILE A 52 -7.98 -17.90 37.29
N ALA A 53 -8.38 -16.62 37.15
CA ALA A 53 -8.94 -16.09 35.92
C ALA A 53 -7.88 -16.00 34.80
N SER A 54 -6.62 -15.65 35.13
CA SER A 54 -5.53 -15.65 34.18
C SER A 54 -5.13 -17.05 33.70
N GLY A 55 -5.23 -18.04 34.57
CA GLY A 55 -4.96 -19.45 34.27
C GLY A 55 -6.05 -20.07 33.38
N LEU A 56 -7.32 -19.75 33.62
CA LEU A 56 -8.46 -20.25 32.84
C LEU A 56 -8.49 -19.64 31.45
N LEU A 57 -8.23 -18.35 31.30
CA LEU A 57 -8.11 -17.68 29.99
C LEU A 57 -6.95 -18.23 29.16
N GLY A 58 -5.84 -18.57 29.77
CA GLY A 58 -4.69 -19.18 29.08
C GLY A 58 -4.96 -20.62 28.62
N LEU A 59 -5.76 -21.37 29.37
CA LEU A 59 -6.18 -22.73 29.03
C LEU A 59 -7.19 -22.75 27.88
N ASP A 60 -8.15 -21.81 27.86
CA ASP A 60 -9.15 -21.72 26.80
C ASP A 60 -8.53 -21.30 25.44
N LEU A 61 -7.56 -20.40 25.44
CA LEU A 61 -6.81 -20.00 24.21
C LEU A 61 -5.94 -21.15 23.68
N ALA A 62 -5.29 -21.89 24.55
CA ALA A 62 -4.50 -23.08 24.19
C ALA A 62 -5.39 -24.22 23.67
N ALA A 63 -6.58 -24.43 24.27
CA ALA A 63 -7.55 -25.41 23.82
C ALA A 63 -8.17 -25.04 22.47
N ALA A 64 -8.48 -23.77 22.25
CA ALA A 64 -8.98 -23.29 20.96
C ALA A 64 -7.93 -23.42 19.84
N ALA A 65 -6.68 -23.06 20.09
CA ALA A 65 -5.58 -23.23 19.14
C ALA A 65 -5.30 -24.71 18.80
N ALA A 66 -5.52 -25.62 19.73
CA ALA A 66 -5.35 -27.06 19.52
C ALA A 66 -6.43 -27.69 18.61
N GLN A 67 -7.52 -26.98 18.33
CA GLN A 67 -8.57 -27.42 17.40
C GLN A 67 -8.32 -26.98 15.95
N LEU A 68 -7.40 -26.05 15.72
CA LEU A 68 -7.08 -25.54 14.39
C LEU A 68 -6.02 -26.41 13.69
N CYS A 69 -6.09 -26.47 12.36
CA CYS A 69 -5.00 -27.00 11.55
C CYS A 69 -4.23 -25.84 10.93
N ARG A 70 -2.92 -25.81 11.11
CA ARG A 70 -2.05 -24.83 10.48
C ARG A 70 -1.75 -25.25 9.04
N ILE A 71 -1.98 -24.37 8.06
CA ILE A 71 -1.50 -24.54 6.70
C ILE A 71 -0.44 -23.48 6.43
N GLU A 72 0.76 -23.92 6.07
CA GLU A 72 1.89 -23.05 5.71
C GLU A 72 2.00 -22.97 4.19
N VAL A 73 1.84 -21.77 3.65
CA VAL A 73 2.05 -21.49 2.22
C VAL A 73 3.47 -20.95 2.03
N VAL A 74 4.28 -21.65 1.24
CA VAL A 74 5.70 -21.30 1.02
C VAL A 74 6.06 -21.32 -0.45
N GLU A 75 7.03 -20.50 -0.83
CA GLU A 75 7.60 -20.50 -2.19
C GLU A 75 8.49 -21.73 -2.40
N GLN A 76 8.23 -22.44 -3.47
CA GLN A 76 9.04 -23.60 -3.88
C GLN A 76 10.51 -23.20 -4.08
N GLY A 77 11.42 -23.98 -3.54
CA GLY A 77 12.86 -23.80 -3.63
C GLY A 77 13.44 -22.88 -2.54
N SER A 78 12.87 -21.70 -2.28
CA SER A 78 13.36 -20.80 -1.23
C SER A 78 12.82 -21.17 0.16
N GLY A 79 11.63 -21.74 0.24
CA GLY A 79 10.93 -22.02 1.49
C GLY A 79 10.38 -20.75 2.19
N TRP A 80 10.46 -19.58 1.55
CA TRP A 80 9.96 -18.34 2.11
C TRP A 80 8.42 -18.35 2.21
N PRO A 81 7.86 -17.84 3.31
CA PRO A 81 6.42 -17.72 3.44
C PRO A 81 5.84 -16.81 2.34
N VAL A 82 4.68 -17.20 1.81
CA VAL A 82 4.00 -16.44 0.76
C VAL A 82 2.65 -15.91 1.27
N PRO A 83 2.54 -14.60 1.55
CA PRO A 83 1.27 -13.97 1.88
C PRO A 83 0.37 -13.84 0.64
N LEU A 84 -0.92 -13.54 0.83
CA LEU A 84 -1.89 -13.31 -0.25
C LEU A 84 -1.99 -14.52 -1.22
N VAL A 85 -2.03 -15.71 -0.68
CA VAL A 85 -2.42 -16.92 -1.41
C VAL A 85 -3.77 -17.38 -0.86
N GLU A 86 -4.72 -17.50 -1.75
CA GLU A 86 -6.08 -17.91 -1.44
C GLU A 86 -6.20 -19.44 -1.60
N LEU A 87 -6.74 -20.09 -0.57
CA LEU A 87 -7.20 -21.47 -0.62
C LEU A 87 -8.73 -21.48 -0.55
N ARG A 88 -9.38 -22.01 -1.57
CA ARG A 88 -10.85 -22.09 -1.65
C ARG A 88 -11.30 -23.52 -1.71
N THR A 89 -12.23 -23.89 -0.82
CA THR A 89 -12.87 -25.21 -0.82
C THR A 89 -13.92 -25.33 -1.92
N THR A 90 -14.36 -26.54 -2.23
CA THR A 90 -15.41 -26.82 -3.24
C THR A 90 -16.78 -26.21 -2.88
N HIS A 91 -17.04 -25.93 -1.60
CA HIS A 91 -18.25 -25.24 -1.13
C HIS A 91 -18.01 -23.74 -0.86
N HIS A 92 -16.94 -23.17 -1.45
CA HIS A 92 -16.63 -21.75 -1.50
C HIS A 92 -16.17 -21.11 -0.17
N ALA A 93 -15.81 -21.87 0.87
CA ALA A 93 -15.10 -21.30 1.99
C ALA A 93 -13.71 -20.84 1.55
N GLN A 94 -13.32 -19.63 1.94
CA GLN A 94 -12.14 -18.95 1.46
C GLN A 94 -11.20 -18.62 2.61
N PHE A 95 -9.93 -18.94 2.44
CA PHE A 95 -8.85 -18.64 3.37
C PHE A 95 -7.75 -17.92 2.63
N VAL A 96 -7.10 -16.95 3.27
CA VAL A 96 -5.99 -16.20 2.66
C VAL A 96 -4.81 -16.19 3.62
N SER A 97 -3.64 -16.58 3.13
CA SER A 97 -2.41 -16.59 3.93
C SER A 97 -2.02 -15.19 4.40
N ASP A 98 -1.62 -15.07 5.66
CA ASP A 98 -1.14 -13.83 6.28
C ASP A 98 0.35 -13.54 5.93
N ASN A 99 0.97 -12.52 6.54
CA ASN A 99 2.36 -12.15 6.26
C ASN A 99 3.38 -13.27 6.58
N ALA A 100 3.05 -14.19 7.50
CA ALA A 100 3.86 -15.36 7.78
C ALA A 100 3.53 -16.57 6.88
N GLY A 101 2.66 -16.39 5.88
CA GLY A 101 2.23 -17.47 4.99
C GLY A 101 1.28 -18.46 5.65
N HIS A 102 0.73 -18.14 6.82
CA HIS A 102 -0.13 -19.04 7.56
C HIS A 102 -1.60 -18.87 7.22
N ILE A 103 -2.32 -19.98 7.29
CA ILE A 103 -3.77 -20.10 7.31
C ILE A 103 -4.14 -20.96 8.54
N ALA A 104 -5.04 -20.45 9.37
CA ALA A 104 -5.63 -21.17 10.48
C ALA A 104 -6.94 -21.82 10.00
N PHE A 105 -6.86 -23.07 9.57
CA PHE A 105 -8.02 -23.79 9.07
C PHE A 105 -8.91 -24.25 10.24
N ASP A 106 -10.20 -23.91 10.20
CA ASP A 106 -11.15 -24.01 11.33
C ASP A 106 -12.52 -24.60 10.96
N LEU A 107 -12.66 -25.29 9.80
CA LEU A 107 -13.95 -25.87 9.39
C LEU A 107 -14.16 -27.27 9.98
N PRO A 108 -15.04 -27.44 11.01
CA PRO A 108 -15.23 -28.71 11.70
C PRO A 108 -15.71 -29.81 10.79
N GLU A 109 -16.58 -29.50 9.81
CA GLU A 109 -17.18 -30.44 8.87
C GLU A 109 -16.17 -31.03 7.87
N LEU A 110 -15.00 -30.40 7.69
CA LEU A 110 -13.94 -30.85 6.81
C LEU A 110 -12.70 -31.36 7.56
N MET A 111 -12.66 -31.20 8.88
CA MET A 111 -11.55 -31.68 9.71
C MET A 111 -11.46 -33.20 9.65
N GLY A 112 -10.25 -33.76 9.51
CA GLY A 112 -10.00 -35.19 9.38
C GLY A 112 -10.34 -35.80 8.02
N ARG A 113 -10.82 -35.01 7.06
CA ARG A 113 -11.20 -35.47 5.71
C ARG A 113 -10.16 -35.01 4.68
N GLU A 114 -10.05 -35.74 3.56
CA GLU A 114 -9.34 -35.24 2.41
C GLU A 114 -10.16 -34.11 1.75
N VAL A 115 -9.57 -32.95 1.65
CA VAL A 115 -10.19 -31.71 1.11
C VAL A 115 -9.40 -31.23 -0.09
N TRP A 116 -10.11 -30.94 -1.17
CA TRP A 116 -9.56 -30.22 -2.30
C TRP A 116 -9.63 -28.70 -2.04
N PHE A 117 -8.47 -28.04 -2.19
CA PHE A 117 -8.36 -26.58 -2.17
C PHE A 117 -7.96 -26.08 -3.54
N GLU A 118 -8.77 -25.26 -4.19
CA GLU A 118 -8.34 -24.42 -5.28
C GLU A 118 -7.32 -23.41 -4.74
N VAL A 119 -6.20 -23.21 -5.45
CA VAL A 119 -5.12 -22.31 -5.05
C VAL A 119 -5.05 -21.15 -6.05
N ASP A 120 -5.21 -19.91 -5.57
CA ASP A 120 -5.02 -18.71 -6.37
C ASP A 120 -4.13 -17.70 -5.61
N GLY A 121 -3.20 -17.06 -6.33
CA GLY A 121 -2.34 -16.03 -5.77
C GLY A 121 -1.63 -15.25 -6.87
N PRO A 122 -1.80 -13.92 -6.95
CA PRO A 122 -1.13 -13.13 -7.98
C PRO A 122 0.38 -13.36 -8.00
N GLY A 123 0.93 -13.81 -9.13
CA GLY A 123 2.36 -14.10 -9.30
C GLY A 123 2.83 -15.43 -8.71
N TYR A 124 1.92 -16.29 -8.23
CA TYR A 124 2.21 -17.63 -7.69
C TYR A 124 1.19 -18.64 -8.17
N GLU A 125 1.60 -19.88 -8.37
CA GLU A 125 0.72 -20.96 -8.81
C GLU A 125 1.15 -22.32 -8.27
N VAL A 126 0.22 -23.27 -8.29
CA VAL A 126 0.48 -24.72 -8.20
C VAL A 126 0.31 -25.36 -9.57
N SER A 127 0.84 -26.57 -9.77
CA SER A 127 0.65 -27.32 -11.01
C SER A 127 -0.85 -27.57 -11.26
N ALA A 128 -1.27 -27.44 -12.51
CA ALA A 128 -2.61 -27.83 -12.90
C ALA A 128 -2.75 -29.36 -12.95
N ASP A 129 -3.93 -29.85 -12.60
CA ASP A 129 -4.31 -31.25 -12.81
C ASP A 129 -4.66 -31.55 -14.28
N GLY A 130 -5.04 -32.80 -14.56
CA GLY A 130 -5.43 -33.23 -15.92
C GLY A 130 -6.65 -32.53 -16.51
N PHE A 131 -7.43 -31.80 -15.68
CA PHE A 131 -8.57 -30.99 -16.08
C PHE A 131 -8.24 -29.49 -16.16
N GLY A 132 -6.97 -29.13 -15.96
CA GLY A 132 -6.51 -27.73 -15.95
C GLY A 132 -6.81 -26.97 -14.67
N ARG A 133 -7.27 -27.61 -13.61
CA ARG A 133 -7.55 -26.99 -12.31
C ARG A 133 -6.29 -26.90 -11.46
N ARG A 134 -6.06 -25.76 -10.84
CA ARG A 134 -4.92 -25.52 -9.96
C ARG A 134 -5.36 -25.63 -8.51
N GLY A 135 -4.86 -26.66 -7.81
CA GLY A 135 -5.23 -26.89 -6.42
C GLY A 135 -4.43 -28.01 -5.78
N VAL A 136 -4.68 -28.21 -4.50
CA VAL A 136 -4.01 -29.22 -3.67
C VAL A 136 -5.03 -30.03 -2.88
N ARG A 137 -4.68 -31.31 -2.60
CA ARG A 137 -5.43 -32.16 -1.66
C ARG A 137 -4.72 -32.16 -0.33
N LEU A 138 -5.40 -31.80 0.73
CA LEU A 138 -4.90 -31.81 2.09
C LEU A 138 -5.87 -32.57 2.99
N LYS A 139 -5.35 -33.12 4.08
CA LYS A 139 -6.16 -33.71 5.17
C LYS A 139 -5.91 -32.87 6.44
N PRO A 140 -6.70 -31.78 6.67
CA PRO A 140 -6.58 -31.01 7.89
C PRO A 140 -6.93 -31.83 9.10
N GLU A 141 -6.08 -31.81 10.12
CA GLU A 141 -6.31 -32.47 11.41
C GLU A 141 -5.98 -31.50 12.54
N PRO A 142 -6.70 -31.55 13.66
CA PRO A 142 -6.45 -30.65 14.80
C PRO A 142 -5.01 -30.70 15.27
N GLY A 143 -4.41 -29.53 15.46
CA GLY A 143 -3.02 -29.38 15.94
C GLY A 143 -1.93 -29.76 14.91
N LYS A 144 -2.29 -30.20 13.71
CA LYS A 144 -1.32 -30.54 12.66
C LYS A 144 -0.89 -29.30 11.87
N THR A 145 0.29 -29.41 11.29
CA THR A 145 0.81 -28.46 10.32
C THR A 145 0.88 -29.14 8.95
N LEU A 146 0.28 -28.50 7.95
CA LEU A 146 0.33 -28.89 6.55
C LEU A 146 1.11 -27.86 5.75
N ARG A 147 1.67 -28.24 4.62
CA ARG A 147 2.47 -27.37 3.78
C ARG A 147 1.93 -27.33 2.35
N VAL A 148 1.79 -26.12 1.81
CA VAL A 148 1.45 -25.87 0.41
C VAL A 148 2.63 -25.14 -0.24
N GLU A 149 3.25 -25.77 -1.22
CA GLU A 149 4.32 -25.17 -1.99
C GLU A 149 3.75 -24.52 -3.25
N VAL A 150 4.04 -23.23 -3.44
CA VAL A 150 3.64 -22.47 -4.63
C VAL A 150 4.87 -22.06 -5.43
N LYS A 151 4.78 -22.19 -6.75
CA LYS A 151 5.83 -21.75 -7.67
C LYS A 151 5.61 -20.27 -8.04
N ARG A 152 6.64 -19.44 -7.89
CA ARG A 152 6.61 -18.06 -8.34
C ARG A 152 6.62 -17.98 -9.87
N THR A 153 5.73 -17.18 -10.44
CA THR A 153 5.57 -16.95 -11.89
C THR A 153 5.88 -15.52 -12.30
N SER A 154 5.94 -14.58 -11.34
CA SER A 154 6.37 -13.20 -11.56
C SER A 154 7.87 -13.02 -11.36
N ILE A 155 8.47 -12.01 -12.01
CA ILE A 155 9.86 -11.62 -11.75
C ILE A 155 9.98 -11.02 -10.36
N ALA A 156 9.09 -10.07 -10.02
CA ALA A 156 9.02 -9.50 -8.69
C ALA A 156 8.52 -10.54 -7.66
N ARG A 157 9.15 -10.54 -6.47
CA ARG A 157 8.79 -11.40 -5.33
C ARG A 157 8.01 -10.62 -4.30
N ARG A 158 6.86 -11.14 -3.88
CA ARG A 158 6.06 -10.55 -2.80
C ARG A 158 6.73 -10.76 -1.45
N ILE A 159 6.90 -9.67 -0.69
CA ILE A 159 7.51 -9.71 0.64
C ILE A 159 6.45 -9.74 1.73
N GLY A 160 5.40 -8.94 1.61
CA GLY A 160 4.33 -8.88 2.58
C GLY A 160 3.42 -7.69 2.39
N ARG A 161 2.36 -7.63 3.18
CA ARG A 161 1.49 -6.48 3.30
C ARG A 161 2.08 -5.52 4.33
N LEU A 162 2.12 -4.21 4.00
CA LEU A 162 2.66 -3.15 4.86
C LEU A 162 1.62 -2.52 5.78
N THR A 163 0.38 -2.39 5.30
CA THR A 163 -0.67 -1.63 5.99
C THR A 163 -1.90 -2.49 6.27
N GLY A 164 -2.82 -1.96 7.07
CA GLY A 164 -4.08 -2.57 7.42
C GLY A 164 -4.01 -3.50 8.62
N ALA A 165 -5.18 -3.82 9.16
CA ALA A 165 -5.32 -4.74 10.29
C ALA A 165 -5.12 -6.21 9.88
N GLY A 166 -4.73 -7.03 10.84
CA GLY A 166 -4.60 -8.48 10.65
C GLY A 166 -3.43 -8.91 9.79
N LEU A 167 -2.28 -8.21 9.86
CA LEU A 167 -1.06 -8.61 9.15
C LEU A 167 -0.61 -10.03 9.50
N PHE A 168 -0.87 -10.45 10.74
CA PHE A 168 -0.58 -11.78 11.28
C PHE A 168 -1.82 -12.45 11.88
N ALA A 169 -3.02 -12.14 11.36
CA ALA A 169 -4.26 -12.60 11.99
C ALA A 169 -4.42 -14.13 11.99
N GLU A 170 -3.98 -14.81 10.96
CA GLU A 170 -4.02 -16.26 10.90
C GLU A 170 -2.97 -16.88 11.85
N SER A 171 -1.79 -16.30 11.92
CA SER A 171 -0.75 -16.67 12.88
C SER A 171 -1.21 -16.47 14.31
N GLN A 172 -1.89 -15.36 14.63
CA GLN A 172 -2.41 -15.07 15.97
C GLN A 172 -3.49 -16.05 16.42
N LYS A 173 -4.38 -16.49 15.53
CA LYS A 173 -5.34 -17.56 15.81
C LYS A 173 -4.65 -18.88 16.23
N LEU A 174 -3.48 -19.14 15.65
CA LEU A 174 -2.64 -20.31 15.94
C LEU A 174 -1.79 -20.15 17.21
N GLY A 175 -1.94 -19.04 17.94
CA GLY A 175 -1.13 -18.74 19.13
C GLY A 175 0.28 -18.25 18.81
N LEU A 176 0.55 -17.89 17.55
CA LEU A 176 1.81 -17.33 17.07
C LEU A 176 1.71 -15.79 17.02
N GLU A 177 2.85 -15.09 16.86
CA GLU A 177 2.89 -13.62 16.68
C GLU A 177 2.15 -12.83 17.77
N GLY A 178 2.14 -13.33 19.02
CA GLY A 178 1.43 -12.72 20.15
C GLY A 178 1.94 -11.35 20.58
N ASP A 179 3.14 -10.94 20.14
CA ASP A 179 3.73 -9.62 20.35
C ASP A 179 3.34 -8.59 19.29
N TRP A 180 2.67 -9.00 18.20
CA TRP A 180 2.19 -8.08 17.18
C TRP A 180 1.01 -7.25 17.71
N ARG A 181 1.06 -5.94 17.45
CA ARG A 181 0.01 -4.99 17.84
C ARG A 181 -0.55 -4.31 16.63
N GLU A 182 -1.87 -4.27 16.56
CA GLU A 182 -2.61 -3.64 15.47
C GLU A 182 -2.61 -2.11 15.58
N SER A 183 -2.58 -1.44 14.43
CA SER A 183 -2.57 0.03 14.35
C SER A 183 -3.95 0.69 14.43
N GLY A 184 -5.04 -0.10 14.32
CA GLY A 184 -6.40 0.43 14.17
C GLY A 184 -6.77 0.83 12.73
N ILE A 185 -5.81 0.78 11.80
CA ILE A 185 -6.07 0.97 10.36
C ILE A 185 -6.60 -0.31 9.77
N VAL A 186 -7.62 -0.19 8.90
CA VAL A 186 -8.17 -1.33 8.15
C VAL A 186 -7.61 -1.37 6.74
N GLY A 187 -7.49 -0.23 6.09
CA GLY A 187 -6.92 -0.11 4.76
C GLY A 187 -6.45 1.32 4.45
N GLN A 188 -5.49 1.45 3.54
CA GLN A 188 -4.92 2.73 3.13
C GLN A 188 -4.50 2.68 1.67
N ASP A 189 -4.66 3.81 0.97
CA ASP A 189 -4.18 3.95 -0.40
C ASP A 189 -3.04 4.98 -0.54
N THR A 190 -2.42 4.98 -1.70
CA THR A 190 -1.51 6.02 -2.21
C THR A 190 -0.46 6.50 -1.21
N VAL A 191 0.66 5.81 -1.13
CA VAL A 191 1.75 6.19 -0.24
C VAL A 191 2.57 7.34 -0.80
N GLN A 192 2.95 8.26 0.08
CA GLN A 192 4.03 9.23 -0.08
C GLN A 192 5.04 9.01 1.03
N ASN A 193 6.32 8.96 0.73
CA ASN A 193 7.34 8.83 1.76
C ASN A 193 8.58 9.67 1.46
N ALA A 194 9.28 10.08 2.51
CA ALA A 194 10.53 10.80 2.42
C ALA A 194 11.39 10.58 3.66
N MET A 195 12.71 10.47 3.45
CA MET A 195 13.67 10.58 4.55
C MET A 195 13.72 12.02 5.02
N HIS A 196 13.46 12.24 6.32
CA HIS A 196 13.50 13.57 6.93
C HIS A 196 14.06 13.48 8.35
N ARG A 197 15.08 14.28 8.64
CA ARG A 197 15.75 14.32 9.96
C ARG A 197 16.10 12.93 10.52
N GLY A 198 16.60 12.06 9.68
CA GLY A 198 17.02 10.72 10.06
C GLY A 198 15.89 9.72 10.31
N ARG A 199 14.66 10.01 9.94
CA ARG A 199 13.52 9.09 9.99
C ARG A 199 12.84 9.00 8.62
N LEU A 200 12.26 7.86 8.29
CA LEU A 200 11.40 7.71 7.12
C LEU A 200 9.97 8.08 7.53
N TYR A 201 9.45 9.14 6.91
CA TYR A 201 8.07 9.59 7.05
C TYR A 201 7.21 8.94 5.97
N TRP A 202 6.03 8.51 6.37
CA TRP A 202 5.03 7.86 5.54
C TRP A 202 3.73 8.62 5.63
N PHE A 203 3.12 8.89 4.50
CA PHE A 203 1.80 9.51 4.44
C PHE A 203 0.97 8.78 3.40
N TRP A 204 -0.27 8.47 3.77
CA TRP A 204 -1.22 7.78 2.91
C TRP A 204 -2.40 8.68 2.61
N GLY A 205 -3.12 8.40 1.52
CA GLY A 205 -4.35 9.07 1.14
C GLY A 205 -5.54 8.66 2.00
N ASP A 206 -6.63 8.31 1.34
CA ASP A 206 -7.85 7.91 2.03
C ASP A 206 -7.59 6.65 2.88
N THR A 207 -8.01 6.70 4.13
CA THR A 207 -7.72 5.66 5.12
C THR A 207 -9.00 5.11 5.72
N SER A 208 -9.19 3.79 5.65
CA SER A 208 -10.33 3.09 6.24
C SER A 208 -10.04 2.68 7.68
N VAL A 209 -11.02 2.86 8.56
CA VAL A 209 -10.99 2.45 9.97
C VAL A 209 -12.24 1.64 10.31
N ALA A 210 -12.20 0.82 11.36
CA ALA A 210 -13.30 -0.08 11.70
C ALA A 210 -14.53 0.61 12.28
N ARG A 211 -14.40 1.86 12.73
CA ARG A 211 -15.50 2.64 13.33
C ARG A 211 -16.32 3.39 12.27
N TYR A 212 -17.53 3.77 12.60
CA TYR A 212 -18.32 4.68 11.77
C TYR A 212 -18.18 6.15 12.29
N PRO A 213 -17.97 7.16 11.40
CA PRO A 213 -17.75 7.06 9.97
C PRO A 213 -16.47 6.29 9.62
N LEU A 214 -16.49 5.57 8.48
CA LEU A 214 -15.50 4.54 8.15
C LEU A 214 -14.14 5.07 7.68
N GLY A 215 -13.95 6.36 7.46
CA GLY A 215 -12.75 6.88 6.80
C GLY A 215 -12.12 8.10 7.47
N ILE A 216 -10.83 8.29 7.19
CA ILE A 216 -10.08 9.51 7.42
C ILE A 216 -9.65 10.01 6.04
N PHE A 217 -10.11 11.20 5.63
CA PHE A 217 -9.94 11.75 4.29
C PHE A 217 -8.98 12.94 4.22
N ASP A 218 -8.31 13.25 5.34
CA ASP A 218 -7.22 14.23 5.43
C ASP A 218 -5.86 13.55 5.48
N GLY A 219 -5.78 12.32 4.93
CA GLY A 219 -4.61 11.46 4.97
C GLY A 219 -4.24 11.00 6.37
N THR A 220 -3.48 9.94 6.47
CA THR A 220 -2.86 9.48 7.71
C THR A 220 -1.35 9.42 7.54
N GLY A 221 -0.61 9.30 8.64
CA GLY A 221 0.84 9.24 8.55
C GLY A 221 1.47 8.46 9.70
N ALA A 222 2.70 8.02 9.45
CA ALA A 222 3.53 7.32 10.42
C ALA A 222 5.01 7.63 10.21
N THR A 223 5.85 7.20 11.15
CA THR A 223 7.29 7.17 10.96
C THR A 223 7.84 5.77 11.21
N THR A 224 8.94 5.44 10.54
CA THR A 224 9.81 4.33 10.92
C THR A 224 11.21 4.89 11.21
N PRO A 225 11.94 4.36 12.22
CA PRO A 225 13.34 4.70 12.39
C PRO A 225 14.11 4.40 11.10
N PRO A 226 15.10 5.23 10.72
CA PRO A 226 16.04 4.82 9.70
C PRO A 226 16.80 3.65 10.32
N GLN A 227 16.50 2.50 9.89
CA GLN A 227 17.39 1.40 10.15
C GLN A 227 18.37 1.33 9.00
N PRO A 228 19.60 0.76 9.20
CA PRO A 228 20.03 -0.18 8.23
C PRO A 228 18.96 -1.28 8.27
N LEU A 229 17.87 -1.08 7.54
CA LEU A 229 16.86 -2.09 7.35
C LEU A 229 17.64 -3.24 6.75
N ALA A 230 17.88 -4.29 7.54
CA ALA A 230 18.15 -5.57 6.94
C ALA A 230 17.12 -5.71 5.83
N ALA A 231 17.55 -5.95 4.60
CA ALA A 231 16.65 -5.95 3.44
C ALA A 231 15.34 -6.63 3.83
N PRO A 232 14.18 -5.98 3.66
CA PRO A 232 12.93 -6.59 4.05
C PRO A 232 12.81 -7.99 3.47
N HIS A 233 12.51 -8.95 4.31
CA HIS A 233 12.31 -10.36 3.91
C HIS A 233 11.06 -10.91 4.59
N PRO A 234 10.40 -11.93 4.01
CA PRO A 234 9.28 -12.59 4.68
C PRO A 234 9.71 -13.40 5.93
N PRO A 235 8.89 -13.42 6.98
CA PRO A 235 7.66 -12.65 7.14
C PRO A 235 7.95 -11.16 7.38
N LEU A 236 7.27 -10.29 6.61
CA LEU A 236 7.47 -8.84 6.75
C LEU A 236 6.91 -8.34 8.08
N ARG A 237 7.79 -7.84 8.94
CA ARG A 237 7.46 -7.28 10.27
C ARG A 237 7.89 -5.83 10.36
N MET A 238 7.26 -4.96 9.56
CA MET A 238 7.51 -3.53 9.63
C MET A 238 6.51 -2.87 10.58
N ARG A 239 7.03 -2.27 11.67
CA ARG A 239 6.22 -1.50 12.60
C ARG A 239 6.19 -0.04 12.19
N LEU A 240 5.00 0.46 11.94
CA LEU A 240 4.71 1.84 11.61
C LEU A 240 4.24 2.56 12.88
N GLU A 241 4.94 3.62 13.28
CA GLU A 241 4.58 4.48 14.40
C GLU A 241 3.63 5.57 13.90
N TYR A 242 2.33 5.29 13.90
CA TYR A 242 1.30 6.21 13.41
C TYR A 242 1.16 7.46 14.27
N PHE A 243 0.85 8.59 13.63
CA PHE A 243 0.42 9.80 14.32
C PHE A 243 -1.00 9.60 14.82
N THR A 244 -1.19 9.65 16.14
CA THR A 244 -2.44 9.34 16.82
C THR A 244 -3.06 10.57 17.49
N ASP A 245 -4.36 10.48 17.77
CA ASP A 245 -5.06 11.36 18.69
C ASP A 245 -4.85 10.94 20.16
N ASP A 246 -5.44 11.68 21.09
CA ASP A 246 -5.32 11.42 22.55
C ASP A 246 -5.89 10.06 22.96
N SER A 247 -6.73 9.43 22.15
CA SER A 247 -7.24 8.07 22.36
C SER A 247 -6.33 6.97 21.85
N GLY A 248 -5.20 7.34 21.20
CA GLY A 248 -4.26 6.41 20.58
C GLY A 248 -4.70 5.92 19.19
N MET A 249 -5.76 6.49 18.62
CA MET A 249 -6.23 6.13 17.26
C MET A 249 -5.52 6.97 16.20
N PRO A 250 -5.19 6.40 15.04
CA PRO A 250 -4.66 7.17 13.91
C PRO A 250 -5.56 8.35 13.53
N ARG A 251 -4.94 9.49 13.25
CA ARG A 251 -5.62 10.75 12.95
C ARG A 251 -5.22 11.34 11.61
N GLY A 252 -6.01 12.27 11.10
CA GLY A 252 -5.69 13.07 9.92
C GLY A 252 -4.44 13.93 10.13
N ILE A 253 -3.59 13.99 9.10
CA ILE A 253 -2.31 14.74 9.15
C ILE A 253 -2.30 15.96 8.23
N ALA A 254 -3.28 16.11 7.37
CA ALA A 254 -3.42 17.22 6.43
C ALA A 254 -4.81 17.88 6.52
N PRO A 255 -5.20 18.43 7.69
CA PRO A 255 -6.53 19.06 7.91
C PRO A 255 -6.57 20.43 7.21
N MET A 256 -6.56 20.44 5.89
CA MET A 256 -6.52 21.65 5.08
C MET A 256 -7.89 22.32 5.00
N PRO A 257 -7.93 23.67 4.94
CA PRO A 257 -9.19 24.40 4.75
C PRO A 257 -9.93 23.95 3.48
N GLY A 258 -11.26 24.01 3.54
CA GLY A 258 -12.13 23.60 2.42
C GLY A 258 -12.78 22.24 2.65
N LYS A 259 -13.89 21.99 1.92
CA LYS A 259 -14.67 20.74 2.03
C LYS A 259 -14.01 19.59 1.23
N GLY A 260 -14.27 18.37 1.67
CA GLY A 260 -13.85 17.15 0.98
C GLY A 260 -12.40 16.72 1.28
N PRO A 261 -11.96 15.59 0.71
CA PRO A 261 -10.66 14.99 0.94
C PRO A 261 -9.48 15.92 0.63
N THR A 262 -8.38 15.71 1.34
CA THR A 262 -7.07 16.29 1.05
C THR A 262 -6.13 15.21 0.55
N TRP A 263 -5.69 15.31 -0.69
CA TRP A 263 -4.73 14.35 -1.26
C TRP A 263 -3.35 14.98 -1.34
N VAL A 264 -2.43 14.46 -0.55
CA VAL A 264 -1.03 14.87 -0.50
C VAL A 264 -0.25 14.20 -1.63
N THR A 265 0.66 14.96 -2.27
CA THR A 265 1.51 14.49 -3.35
C THR A 265 2.83 15.28 -3.40
N GLY A 266 3.84 14.77 -4.07
CA GLY A 266 5.11 15.47 -4.25
C GLY A 266 5.88 15.69 -2.95
N LEU A 267 5.79 14.74 -2.01
CA LEU A 267 6.45 14.81 -0.69
C LEU A 267 7.97 14.82 -0.83
N ALA A 268 8.63 15.84 -0.31
CA ALA A 268 10.09 16.00 -0.33
C ALA A 268 10.62 16.55 0.99
N SER A 269 11.84 16.19 1.33
CA SER A 269 12.63 16.86 2.36
C SER A 269 13.70 17.71 1.69
N VAL A 270 13.61 19.03 1.86
CA VAL A 270 14.48 20.02 1.20
C VAL A 270 15.14 20.92 2.22
N LEU A 271 16.37 21.38 1.94
CA LEU A 271 17.04 22.34 2.79
C LEU A 271 16.58 23.76 2.47
N ASP A 272 16.32 24.56 3.49
CA ASP A 272 16.16 25.99 3.33
C ASP A 272 17.55 26.69 3.28
N LYS A 273 17.57 27.99 3.00
CA LYS A 273 18.80 28.80 2.92
C LYS A 273 19.63 28.80 4.19
N SER A 274 19.08 28.42 5.33
CA SER A 274 19.81 28.26 6.60
C SER A 274 20.41 26.86 6.78
N GLY A 275 20.18 25.93 5.84
CA GLY A 275 20.55 24.52 5.92
C GLY A 275 19.60 23.69 6.77
N THR A 276 18.44 24.23 7.16
CA THR A 276 17.45 23.50 7.96
C THR A 276 16.56 22.64 7.04
N PRO A 277 16.44 21.32 7.28
CA PRO A 277 15.57 20.47 6.50
C PRO A 277 14.08 20.80 6.75
N ARG A 278 13.32 20.93 5.67
CA ARG A 278 11.89 21.22 5.62
C ARG A 278 11.19 20.06 4.88
N LEU A 279 10.23 19.42 5.55
CA LEU A 279 9.38 18.41 4.90
C LEU A 279 8.20 19.13 4.26
N VAL A 280 8.05 18.96 2.96
CA VAL A 280 7.10 19.73 2.14
C VAL A 280 6.33 18.85 1.19
N CYS A 281 5.15 19.28 0.79
CA CYS A 281 4.32 18.60 -0.20
C CYS A 281 3.44 19.57 -0.98
N ALA A 282 2.98 19.17 -2.15
CA ALA A 282 1.79 19.73 -2.74
C ALA A 282 0.56 18.95 -2.26
N TYR A 283 -0.61 19.57 -2.31
CA TYR A 283 -1.86 18.87 -2.07
C TYR A 283 -2.98 19.41 -2.96
N MET A 284 -4.00 18.58 -3.15
CA MET A 284 -5.23 18.98 -3.81
C MET A 284 -6.43 18.76 -2.89
N LYS A 285 -7.41 19.69 -2.97
CA LYS A 285 -8.74 19.49 -2.38
C LYS A 285 -9.67 18.94 -3.44
N ILE A 286 -10.44 17.93 -3.05
CA ILE A 286 -11.28 17.14 -3.95
C ILE A 286 -12.76 17.38 -3.61
N LYS A 287 -13.60 17.49 -4.64
CA LYS A 287 -15.07 17.48 -4.53
C LYS A 287 -15.67 16.40 -5.46
N PRO A 288 -16.90 15.95 -5.19
CA PRO A 288 -17.59 15.01 -6.06
C PRO A 288 -17.66 15.50 -7.53
N PRO A 289 -17.56 14.58 -8.54
CA PRO A 289 -17.34 13.14 -8.40
C PRO A 289 -15.87 12.71 -8.22
N LEU A 290 -14.88 13.52 -8.09
CA LEU A 290 -13.44 13.38 -7.89
C LEU A 290 -12.69 14.53 -8.60
N GLU A 291 -13.21 15.69 -8.48
CA GLU A 291 -12.66 16.87 -9.12
C GLU A 291 -11.78 17.66 -8.18
N ALA A 292 -10.52 17.88 -8.57
CA ALA A 292 -9.66 18.82 -7.87
C ALA A 292 -10.16 20.26 -8.09
N TYR A 293 -10.40 20.97 -6.99
CA TYR A 293 -10.84 22.37 -7.04
C TYR A 293 -9.85 23.35 -6.44
N GLU A 294 -8.83 22.86 -5.75
CA GLU A 294 -7.72 23.66 -5.22
C GLU A 294 -6.42 22.86 -5.33
N TRP A 295 -5.34 23.55 -5.71
CA TRP A 295 -3.97 23.10 -5.58
C TRP A 295 -3.20 24.07 -4.70
N SER A 296 -2.46 23.54 -3.74
CA SER A 296 -1.72 24.31 -2.76
C SER A 296 -0.44 23.63 -2.36
N LEU A 297 0.48 24.40 -1.76
CA LEU A 297 1.72 23.90 -1.13
C LEU A 297 1.55 23.88 0.38
N ALA A 298 2.16 22.89 1.03
CA ALA A 298 2.15 22.73 2.48
C ALA A 298 3.53 22.34 3.00
N ALA A 299 3.80 22.65 4.28
CA ALA A 299 4.95 22.19 5.01
C ALA A 299 4.53 21.51 6.31
N TRP A 300 5.34 20.55 6.71
CA TRP A 300 5.16 19.82 7.96
C TRP A 300 5.47 20.70 9.18
N ASN A 301 4.55 20.72 10.12
CA ASN A 301 4.76 21.34 11.43
C ASN A 301 5.18 20.25 12.43
N GLU A 302 6.47 20.24 12.78
CA GLU A 302 7.08 19.25 13.67
C GLU A 302 6.46 19.20 15.07
N LYS A 303 5.93 20.31 15.56
CA LYS A 303 5.35 20.39 16.90
C LYS A 303 3.94 19.81 16.96
N LYS A 304 3.18 19.99 15.87
CA LYS A 304 1.79 19.56 15.78
C LYS A 304 1.65 18.19 15.07
N ASN A 305 2.71 17.75 14.39
CA ASN A 305 2.69 16.58 13.49
C ASN A 305 1.52 16.65 12.50
N VAL A 306 1.41 17.75 11.77
CA VAL A 306 0.45 17.98 10.68
C VAL A 306 1.10 18.82 9.59
N PHE A 307 0.56 18.72 8.38
CA PHE A 307 0.86 19.68 7.31
C PHE A 307 0.06 20.97 7.52
N GLU A 308 0.72 22.10 7.32
CA GLU A 308 0.10 23.43 7.32
C GLU A 308 0.26 24.06 5.92
N ARG A 309 -0.80 24.65 5.40
CA ARG A 309 -0.79 25.33 4.11
C ARG A 309 0.17 26.50 4.12
N LEU A 310 1.06 26.53 3.16
CA LEU A 310 1.96 27.66 2.91
C LEU A 310 1.32 28.65 1.92
N LYS A 311 0.79 28.12 0.80
CA LYS A 311 0.38 28.93 -0.33
C LYS A 311 -0.63 28.17 -1.20
N THR A 312 -1.68 28.87 -1.64
CA THR A 312 -2.57 28.38 -2.70
C THR A 312 -1.96 28.72 -4.05
N ILE A 313 -1.82 27.71 -4.94
CA ILE A 313 -1.30 27.86 -6.30
C ILE A 313 -2.44 28.13 -7.28
N TRP A 314 -3.55 27.44 -7.10
CA TRP A 314 -4.69 27.51 -8.01
C TRP A 314 -5.99 27.12 -7.31
N THR A 315 -7.05 27.83 -7.67
CA THR A 315 -8.43 27.49 -7.28
C THR A 315 -9.30 27.49 -8.53
N LYS A 316 -10.12 26.46 -8.68
CA LYS A 316 -11.02 26.31 -9.82
C LYS A 316 -12.09 27.39 -9.80
N SER A 317 -12.25 28.07 -10.94
CA SER A 317 -13.40 28.93 -11.25
C SER A 317 -13.95 28.55 -12.63
N ASP A 318 -15.26 28.77 -12.87
CA ASP A 318 -15.92 28.34 -14.12
C ASP A 318 -15.36 29.01 -15.37
N ALA A 319 -14.85 30.24 -15.24
CA ALA A 319 -14.23 31.02 -16.33
C ALA A 319 -12.70 31.12 -16.17
N GLY A 320 -12.10 30.43 -15.20
CA GLY A 320 -10.69 30.56 -14.89
C GLY A 320 -9.79 29.61 -15.68
N PRO A 321 -8.46 29.83 -15.63
CA PRO A 321 -7.51 28.96 -16.29
C PRO A 321 -7.51 27.56 -15.69
N LYS A 322 -7.06 26.58 -16.50
CA LYS A 322 -6.77 25.23 -16.01
C LYS A 322 -5.67 25.29 -14.93
N ALA A 323 -5.65 24.28 -14.05
CA ALA A 323 -4.58 24.15 -13.09
C ALA A 323 -3.21 24.14 -13.78
N PRO A 324 -2.24 24.92 -13.29
CA PRO A 324 -0.88 24.88 -13.79
C PRO A 324 -0.21 23.55 -13.41
N PRO A 325 0.93 23.18 -14.02
CA PRO A 325 1.80 22.15 -13.50
C PRO A 325 2.19 22.45 -12.04
N VAL A 326 2.19 21.43 -11.19
CA VAL A 326 2.55 21.53 -9.77
C VAL A 326 3.54 20.42 -9.41
N PRO A 327 4.29 20.51 -8.31
CA PRO A 327 5.15 19.44 -7.81
C PRO A 327 4.32 18.24 -7.38
N GLU A 328 3.94 17.35 -8.30
CA GLU A 328 3.12 16.16 -8.04
C GLU A 328 3.90 14.85 -8.26
N GLY A 329 3.34 13.75 -7.76
CA GLY A 329 3.91 12.41 -7.89
C GLY A 329 4.96 12.11 -6.82
N HIS A 330 6.00 11.40 -7.21
CA HIS A 330 7.09 11.00 -6.32
C HIS A 330 8.38 11.72 -6.73
N PRO A 331 8.85 12.68 -5.92
CA PRO A 331 10.06 13.42 -6.25
C PRO A 331 11.32 12.55 -6.15
N ALA A 332 12.31 12.88 -6.99
CA ALA A 332 13.64 12.34 -6.88
C ALA A 332 14.67 13.49 -6.94
N LEU A 333 15.75 13.35 -6.18
CA LEU A 333 16.88 14.26 -6.23
C LEU A 333 17.77 13.87 -7.41
N TRP A 334 18.12 14.86 -8.23
CA TRP A 334 18.97 14.70 -9.40
C TRP A 334 20.03 15.78 -9.45
N LYS A 335 21.27 15.37 -9.72
CA LYS A 335 22.39 16.27 -9.96
C LYS A 335 22.72 16.22 -11.44
N ASP A 336 22.57 17.34 -12.15
CA ASP A 336 22.86 17.42 -13.57
C ASP A 336 24.37 17.44 -13.87
N ALA A 337 24.74 17.39 -15.16
CA ALA A 337 26.13 17.41 -15.61
C ALA A 337 26.89 18.68 -15.20
N ALA A 338 26.20 19.79 -14.94
CA ALA A 338 26.80 21.04 -14.45
C ALA A 338 26.96 21.04 -12.90
N GLY A 339 26.53 19.97 -12.24
CA GLY A 339 26.60 19.83 -10.80
C GLY A 339 25.46 20.52 -10.04
N LYS A 340 24.47 21.06 -10.73
CA LYS A 340 23.29 21.67 -10.11
C LYS A 340 22.31 20.60 -9.64
N GLU A 341 21.81 20.78 -8.42
CA GLU A 341 20.86 19.86 -7.80
C GLU A 341 19.42 20.27 -8.09
N TRP A 342 18.64 19.31 -8.52
CA TRP A 342 17.24 19.45 -8.90
C TRP A 342 16.36 18.47 -8.13
N LEU A 343 15.16 18.90 -7.80
CA LEU A 343 14.04 18.01 -7.55
C LEU A 343 13.30 17.81 -8.86
N VAL A 344 13.14 16.56 -9.27
CA VAL A 344 12.31 16.17 -10.41
C VAL A 344 11.03 15.51 -9.91
N PHE A 345 9.89 15.92 -10.42
CA PHE A 345 8.55 15.46 -10.01
C PHE A 345 7.83 14.79 -11.17
N GLY A 346 7.16 13.70 -10.93
CA GLY A 346 6.40 12.98 -11.94
C GLY A 346 5.68 11.74 -11.40
N ASN A 347 4.84 11.18 -12.25
CA ASN A 347 4.04 10.00 -11.90
C ASN A 347 3.79 9.12 -13.15
N PRO A 348 4.70 8.19 -13.54
CA PRO A 348 6.03 7.97 -12.98
C PRO A 348 7.09 8.93 -13.49
N LEU A 349 7.01 9.31 -14.78
CA LEU A 349 8.08 10.05 -15.48
C LEU A 349 8.00 11.55 -15.20
N PRO A 350 9.16 12.22 -15.08
CA PRO A 350 9.19 13.64 -14.72
C PRO A 350 8.41 14.55 -15.68
N THR A 351 7.58 15.40 -15.09
CA THR A 351 6.79 16.44 -15.78
C THR A 351 7.17 17.83 -15.32
N LEU A 352 7.91 17.93 -14.21
CA LEU A 352 8.33 19.20 -13.63
C LEU A 352 9.67 19.01 -12.89
N ARG A 353 10.51 20.06 -12.89
CA ARG A 353 11.66 20.15 -11.99
C ARG A 353 11.79 21.54 -11.40
N CYS A 354 12.45 21.64 -10.27
CA CYS A 354 12.90 22.91 -9.69
C CYS A 354 14.26 22.71 -8.97
N PRO A 355 15.05 23.77 -8.72
CA PRO A 355 16.24 23.66 -7.88
C PRO A 355 15.89 23.05 -6.51
N ALA A 356 16.78 22.18 -5.99
CA ALA A 356 16.51 21.37 -4.79
C ALA A 356 16.66 22.17 -3.48
N THR A 357 16.00 23.32 -3.38
CA THR A 357 15.96 24.17 -2.17
C THR A 357 14.51 24.50 -1.82
N PHE A 358 14.25 24.77 -0.54
CA PHE A 358 12.92 25.14 -0.07
C PHE A 358 12.39 26.42 -0.75
N GLU A 359 13.24 27.44 -0.91
CA GLU A 359 12.86 28.71 -1.52
C GLU A 359 12.49 28.54 -3.01
N ALA A 360 13.26 27.75 -3.76
CA ALA A 360 12.96 27.46 -5.14
C ALA A 360 11.72 26.57 -5.29
N TRP A 361 11.58 25.56 -4.43
CA TRP A 361 10.42 24.67 -4.46
C TRP A 361 9.10 25.43 -4.26
N GLN A 362 9.05 26.48 -3.43
CA GLN A 362 7.83 27.24 -3.18
C GLN A 362 7.60 28.39 -4.18
N ASP A 363 8.54 28.67 -5.08
CA ASP A 363 8.47 29.75 -6.07
C ASP A 363 8.19 29.20 -7.46
N GLU A 364 6.95 29.32 -7.93
CA GLU A 364 6.50 28.83 -9.24
C GLU A 364 7.33 29.34 -10.41
N ARG A 365 7.99 30.51 -10.28
CA ARG A 365 8.86 31.08 -11.32
C ARG A 365 10.15 30.29 -11.56
N THR A 366 10.51 29.42 -10.61
CA THR A 366 11.69 28.54 -10.71
C THR A 366 11.35 27.15 -11.25
N TRP A 367 10.06 26.87 -11.46
CA TRP A 367 9.59 25.56 -11.94
C TRP A 367 9.76 25.46 -13.46
N GLU A 368 10.40 24.39 -13.87
CA GLU A 368 10.61 24.07 -15.29
C GLU A 368 9.75 22.85 -15.66
N THR A 369 8.86 23.03 -16.64
CA THR A 369 8.02 21.95 -17.17
C THR A 369 8.85 21.05 -18.07
N LEU A 370 8.67 19.73 -17.90
CA LEU A 370 9.30 18.68 -18.69
C LEU A 370 8.26 17.93 -19.52
N THR A 371 8.65 17.42 -20.66
CA THR A 371 7.80 16.57 -21.50
C THR A 371 8.19 15.11 -21.30
N PRO A 372 7.37 14.31 -20.61
CA PRO A 372 7.68 12.91 -20.38
C PRO A 372 7.53 12.08 -21.65
N GLN A 373 8.28 10.99 -21.76
CA GLN A 373 8.11 10.00 -22.82
C GLN A 373 6.71 9.37 -22.72
N ALA A 374 5.90 9.47 -23.78
CA ALA A 374 4.49 9.05 -23.76
C ALA A 374 4.29 7.53 -23.73
N SER A 375 5.26 6.76 -24.23
CA SER A 375 5.24 5.31 -24.25
C SER A 375 6.64 4.73 -24.34
N LEU A 376 6.80 3.49 -23.86
CA LEU A 376 8.05 2.73 -23.91
C LEU A 376 7.84 1.45 -24.76
N PRO A 377 8.89 0.96 -25.45
CA PRO A 377 8.83 -0.36 -26.06
C PRO A 377 8.78 -1.43 -24.95
N GLY A 378 7.86 -2.37 -25.03
CA GLY A 378 7.81 -3.52 -24.14
C GLY A 378 8.67 -4.68 -24.64
N SER A 379 9.30 -5.43 -23.75
CA SER A 379 10.12 -6.61 -24.08
C SER A 379 9.33 -7.74 -24.76
N ASN A 380 8.02 -7.69 -24.70
CA ASN A 380 7.08 -8.62 -25.35
C ASN A 380 6.53 -8.08 -26.69
N GLY A 381 7.07 -6.96 -27.21
CA GLY A 381 6.64 -6.32 -28.45
C GLY A 381 5.45 -5.35 -28.29
N GLU A 382 4.92 -5.18 -27.07
CA GLU A 382 3.85 -4.19 -26.82
C GLU A 382 4.38 -2.77 -26.77
N THR A 383 3.51 -1.81 -27.05
CA THR A 383 3.74 -0.39 -26.70
C THR A 383 3.17 -0.13 -25.33
N VAL A 384 4.04 0.08 -24.33
CA VAL A 384 3.67 0.25 -22.92
C VAL A 384 3.47 1.74 -22.63
N LYS A 385 2.29 2.11 -22.12
CA LYS A 385 1.96 3.48 -21.71
C LYS A 385 2.07 3.60 -20.20
N PRO A 386 3.05 4.34 -19.65
CA PRO A 386 3.15 4.59 -18.23
C PRO A 386 1.91 5.34 -17.71
N HIS A 387 1.40 4.94 -16.54
CA HIS A 387 0.26 5.59 -15.91
C HIS A 387 0.62 6.23 -14.57
N SER A 388 1.03 5.44 -13.58
CA SER A 388 1.53 5.93 -12.31
C SER A 388 2.70 5.07 -11.83
N GLY A 389 3.52 5.64 -10.96
CA GLY A 389 4.72 5.00 -10.47
C GLY A 389 5.76 6.01 -9.98
N SER A 390 7.00 5.58 -9.86
CA SER A 390 8.08 6.42 -9.39
C SER A 390 9.40 6.09 -10.09
N ILE A 391 10.33 7.03 -10.03
CA ILE A 391 11.71 6.85 -10.49
C ILE A 391 12.67 6.96 -9.32
N ALA A 392 13.84 6.33 -9.45
CA ALA A 392 14.93 6.50 -8.50
C ALA A 392 16.29 6.21 -9.16
N TRP A 393 17.36 6.79 -8.60
CA TRP A 393 18.71 6.36 -8.93
C TRP A 393 19.03 5.07 -8.17
N HIS A 394 19.52 4.04 -8.90
CA HIS A 394 19.95 2.78 -8.30
C HIS A 394 21.48 2.66 -8.31
N PRO A 395 22.17 2.73 -7.14
CA PRO A 395 23.62 2.81 -7.08
C PRO A 395 24.36 1.62 -7.69
N TRP A 396 23.85 0.39 -7.47
CA TRP A 396 24.44 -0.83 -8.03
C TRP A 396 24.32 -0.89 -9.55
N ARG A 397 23.13 -0.48 -10.10
CA ARG A 397 22.94 -0.39 -11.56
C ARG A 397 23.65 0.79 -12.18
N LYS A 398 23.94 1.84 -11.43
CA LYS A 398 24.39 3.15 -11.89
C LYS A 398 23.48 3.69 -12.99
N ARG A 399 22.17 3.59 -12.75
CA ARG A 399 21.10 3.95 -13.68
C ARG A 399 19.92 4.54 -12.91
N TRP A 400 19.18 5.37 -13.61
CA TRP A 400 17.82 5.69 -13.22
C TRP A 400 16.93 4.50 -13.55
N VAL A 401 16.12 4.10 -12.57
CA VAL A 401 15.17 3.00 -12.68
C VAL A 401 13.77 3.49 -12.42
N THR A 402 12.80 2.84 -13.04
CA THR A 402 11.37 3.11 -12.79
C THR A 402 10.61 1.80 -12.62
N VAL A 403 9.66 1.80 -11.68
CA VAL A 403 8.55 0.83 -11.66
C VAL A 403 7.27 1.61 -11.79
N PHE A 404 6.45 1.20 -12.72
CA PHE A 404 5.22 1.90 -13.04
C PHE A 404 4.09 0.94 -13.42
N MET A 405 2.88 1.39 -13.21
CA MET A 405 1.66 0.73 -13.64
C MET A 405 1.39 1.04 -15.11
N GLN A 406 1.06 0.03 -15.89
CA GLN A 406 0.63 0.22 -17.28
C GLN A 406 -0.81 0.74 -17.31
N ARG A 407 -1.07 1.69 -18.20
CA ARG A 407 -2.41 2.16 -18.51
C ARG A 407 -3.14 1.15 -19.40
N PHE A 408 -4.25 0.60 -18.92
CA PHE A 408 -5.10 -0.36 -19.63
C PHE A 408 -4.35 -1.63 -20.10
N GLY A 409 -3.59 -2.25 -19.18
CA GLY A 409 -2.95 -3.54 -19.40
C GLY A 409 -3.94 -4.71 -19.49
N LYS A 410 -3.45 -5.87 -19.82
CA LYS A 410 -4.19 -7.14 -19.87
C LYS A 410 -3.41 -8.23 -19.11
N PRO A 411 -4.06 -9.07 -18.31
CA PRO A 411 -5.50 -9.20 -18.05
C PRO A 411 -6.07 -8.16 -17.10
N SER A 412 -5.26 -7.31 -16.51
CA SER A 412 -5.69 -6.29 -15.55
C SER A 412 -5.45 -4.88 -16.09
N ALA A 413 -6.49 -4.03 -16.11
CA ALA A 413 -6.40 -2.68 -16.64
C ALA A 413 -5.34 -1.82 -15.91
N PHE A 414 -5.21 -2.00 -14.58
CA PHE A 414 -4.30 -1.25 -13.71
C PHE A 414 -3.50 -2.16 -12.75
N GLY A 415 -3.27 -3.42 -13.11
CA GLY A 415 -2.55 -4.39 -12.30
C GLY A 415 -1.24 -4.88 -12.92
N GLU A 416 -0.86 -4.34 -14.08
CA GLU A 416 0.37 -4.69 -14.79
C GLU A 416 1.49 -3.73 -14.40
N LEU A 417 2.57 -4.24 -13.80
CA LEU A 417 3.72 -3.42 -13.40
C LEU A 417 4.92 -3.74 -14.29
N TRP A 418 5.59 -2.67 -14.68
CA TRP A 418 6.70 -2.69 -15.61
C TRP A 418 7.92 -1.99 -15.01
N TYR A 419 9.09 -2.49 -15.35
CA TYR A 419 10.39 -1.93 -14.99
C TYR A 419 11.11 -1.44 -16.25
N ALA A 420 11.79 -0.29 -16.17
CA ALA A 420 12.65 0.23 -17.21
C ALA A 420 13.82 1.02 -16.63
N GLU A 421 14.85 1.26 -17.45
CA GLU A 421 16.06 2.00 -17.08
C GLU A 421 16.33 3.18 -18.03
N ALA A 422 17.05 4.19 -17.53
CA ALA A 422 17.55 5.33 -18.29
C ALA A 422 18.90 5.82 -17.73
N ASP A 423 19.66 6.56 -18.55
CA ASP A 423 20.88 7.24 -18.09
C ASP A 423 20.55 8.49 -17.27
N GLU A 424 19.47 9.19 -17.64
CA GLU A 424 18.98 10.42 -17.03
C GLU A 424 17.53 10.26 -16.55
N PRO A 425 17.10 10.98 -15.49
CA PRO A 425 15.74 10.86 -14.98
C PRO A 425 14.68 11.31 -15.99
N THR A 426 15.06 12.17 -16.93
CA THR A 426 14.19 12.65 -18.03
C THR A 426 14.14 11.69 -19.22
N GLY A 427 14.93 10.62 -19.21
CA GLY A 427 15.05 9.65 -20.30
C GLY A 427 16.16 10.00 -21.32
N PRO A 428 16.15 9.35 -22.50
CA PRO A 428 15.15 8.41 -22.94
C PRO A 428 15.13 7.12 -22.11
N TRP A 429 13.94 6.65 -21.75
CA TRP A 429 13.73 5.40 -21.07
C TRP A 429 13.76 4.23 -22.05
N GLY A 430 14.47 3.17 -21.70
CA GLY A 430 14.68 2.00 -22.51
C GLY A 430 13.49 1.05 -22.59
N THR A 431 13.76 -0.21 -22.94
CA THR A 431 12.74 -1.25 -23.04
C THR A 431 12.14 -1.56 -21.66
N ALA A 432 10.82 -1.58 -21.58
CA ALA A 432 10.10 -1.96 -20.38
C ALA A 432 9.92 -3.48 -20.29
N VAL A 433 10.14 -4.05 -19.10
CA VAL A 433 9.93 -5.48 -18.79
C VAL A 433 8.79 -5.60 -17.78
N LYS A 434 7.80 -6.44 -18.08
CA LYS A 434 6.69 -6.73 -17.16
C LYS A 434 7.21 -7.55 -15.98
N VAL A 435 7.16 -6.98 -14.78
CA VAL A 435 7.69 -7.61 -13.56
C VAL A 435 6.63 -8.26 -12.69
N LEU A 436 5.37 -7.84 -12.84
CA LEU A 436 4.25 -8.32 -12.03
C LEU A 436 2.92 -8.14 -12.78
N SER A 437 1.98 -9.06 -12.55
CA SER A 437 0.58 -8.95 -12.96
C SER A 437 -0.33 -9.40 -11.83
N HIS A 438 -1.37 -8.60 -11.56
CA HIS A 438 -2.38 -8.87 -10.54
C HIS A 438 -3.71 -9.31 -11.16
N LYS A 439 -3.71 -10.08 -12.19
CA LYS A 439 -4.83 -10.69 -12.90
C LYS A 439 -6.23 -10.27 -12.38
N ASN A 440 -6.92 -9.38 -13.12
CA ASN A 440 -8.23 -8.81 -12.75
C ASN A 440 -8.28 -8.03 -11.42
N TYR A 441 -7.16 -7.53 -10.95
CA TYR A 441 -7.04 -6.73 -9.74
C TYR A 441 -6.23 -5.46 -10.03
N THR A 442 -6.47 -4.39 -9.32
CA THR A 442 -5.72 -3.13 -9.44
C THR A 442 -4.55 -3.12 -8.47
N PHE A 443 -3.42 -2.60 -8.93
CA PHE A 443 -2.26 -2.28 -8.10
C PHE A 443 -1.74 -0.91 -8.52
N TYR A 444 -2.21 0.15 -7.85
CA TYR A 444 -1.95 1.51 -8.30
C TYR A 444 -0.96 2.27 -7.42
N ASN A 445 -0.43 3.36 -7.99
CA ASN A 445 0.55 4.26 -7.39
C ASN A 445 1.80 3.54 -6.83
N PRO A 446 2.49 2.72 -7.63
CA PRO A 446 3.69 2.04 -7.15
C PRO A 446 4.78 3.05 -6.76
N ARG A 447 5.38 2.85 -5.60
CA ARG A 447 6.46 3.66 -5.01
C ARG A 447 7.71 2.82 -4.82
N LEU A 448 8.85 3.30 -5.34
CA LEU A 448 10.17 2.70 -5.13
C LEU A 448 10.74 3.05 -3.75
N HIS A 449 11.42 2.08 -3.14
CA HIS A 449 12.11 2.19 -1.86
C HIS A 449 13.58 1.82 -2.02
N VAL A 450 14.39 2.74 -2.51
CA VAL A 450 15.85 2.53 -2.63
C VAL A 450 16.51 2.47 -1.25
N GLU A 451 15.90 3.11 -0.25
CA GLU A 451 16.33 3.11 1.14
C GLU A 451 16.24 1.74 1.84
N PHE A 452 15.52 0.79 1.26
CA PHE A 452 15.41 -0.58 1.79
C PHE A 452 16.50 -1.52 1.26
N ALA A 453 17.19 -1.12 0.20
CA ALA A 453 18.25 -1.95 -0.36
C ALA A 453 19.56 -1.75 0.44
N PRO A 454 20.22 -2.84 0.89
CA PRO A 454 21.56 -2.73 1.45
C PRO A 454 22.51 -2.10 0.44
N GLU A 455 23.53 -1.39 0.97
CA GLU A 455 24.58 -0.82 0.11
C GLU A 455 25.22 -1.89 -0.79
N GLY A 456 25.38 -1.59 -2.07
CA GLY A 456 25.93 -2.51 -3.05
C GLY A 456 25.01 -3.66 -3.45
N SER A 457 23.77 -3.73 -2.97
CA SER A 457 22.81 -4.77 -3.32
C SER A 457 22.20 -4.54 -4.70
N SER A 458 21.90 -5.62 -5.44
CA SER A 458 21.10 -5.62 -6.66
C SER A 458 19.59 -5.50 -6.39
N SER A 459 19.15 -5.53 -5.13
CA SER A 459 17.73 -5.54 -4.79
C SER A 459 17.10 -4.16 -4.91
N LEU A 460 15.90 -4.11 -5.50
CA LEU A 460 15.03 -2.96 -5.56
C LEU A 460 13.69 -3.32 -4.90
N PHE A 461 13.20 -2.45 -4.03
CA PHE A 461 11.92 -2.65 -3.38
C PHE A 461 10.90 -1.65 -3.89
N PHE A 462 9.64 -2.08 -3.97
CA PHE A 462 8.53 -1.20 -4.31
C PHE A 462 7.25 -1.66 -3.64
N GLU A 463 6.37 -0.74 -3.34
CA GLU A 463 5.01 -1.00 -2.86
C GLU A 463 3.97 -0.36 -3.75
N GLY A 464 2.72 -0.73 -3.57
CA GLY A 464 1.57 -0.12 -4.22
C GLY A 464 0.27 -0.58 -3.59
N THR A 465 -0.81 0.12 -3.92
CA THR A 465 -2.14 -0.16 -3.38
C THR A 465 -2.81 -1.30 -4.14
N TYR A 466 -3.09 -2.38 -3.44
CA TYR A 466 -3.81 -3.54 -3.95
C TYR A 466 -5.31 -3.40 -3.65
N THR A 467 -6.15 -3.37 -4.69
CA THR A 467 -7.59 -3.14 -4.53
C THR A 467 -8.41 -3.66 -5.72
N ILE A 468 -9.69 -3.97 -5.48
CA ILE A 468 -10.66 -4.25 -6.55
C ILE A 468 -11.19 -2.99 -7.26
N GLN A 469 -10.88 -1.80 -6.78
CA GLN A 469 -11.30 -0.58 -7.46
C GLN A 469 -10.75 -0.56 -8.88
N PHE A 470 -11.61 -0.30 -9.87
CA PHE A 470 -11.30 -0.35 -11.30
C PHE A 470 -10.87 -1.74 -11.83
N ALA A 471 -11.19 -2.80 -11.10
CA ALA A 471 -10.91 -4.18 -11.48
C ALA A 471 -12.19 -4.93 -11.86
N ASN A 472 -12.02 -6.10 -12.51
CA ASN A 472 -13.13 -6.97 -12.88
C ASN A 472 -13.41 -8.05 -11.82
N LYS A 473 -12.80 -7.95 -10.64
CA LYS A 473 -13.03 -8.92 -9.57
C LYS A 473 -14.28 -8.53 -8.77
N PRO A 474 -15.27 -9.42 -8.61
CA PRO A 474 -16.56 -9.05 -7.98
C PRO A 474 -16.47 -8.91 -6.45
N THR A 475 -15.48 -9.55 -5.82
CA THR A 475 -15.35 -9.57 -4.36
C THR A 475 -13.91 -9.22 -3.95
N PRO A 476 -13.74 -8.39 -2.91
CA PRO A 476 -12.43 -8.05 -2.40
C PRO A 476 -11.75 -9.27 -1.74
N THR A 477 -10.42 -9.31 -1.83
CA THR A 477 -9.63 -10.28 -1.06
C THR A 477 -9.65 -9.88 0.41
N PRO A 478 -10.14 -10.75 1.31
CA PRO A 478 -10.21 -10.45 2.74
C PRO A 478 -8.89 -9.94 3.30
N ARG A 479 -8.92 -8.84 4.04
CA ARG A 479 -7.78 -8.15 4.68
C ARG A 479 -6.74 -7.56 3.72
N TYR A 480 -6.76 -7.89 2.44
CA TYR A 480 -5.76 -7.39 1.47
C TYR A 480 -6.27 -6.24 0.61
N ASP A 481 -7.58 -6.17 0.37
CA ASP A 481 -8.15 -5.09 -0.42
C ASP A 481 -7.87 -3.73 0.22
N TYR A 482 -7.53 -2.75 -0.63
CA TYR A 482 -7.22 -1.38 -0.23
C TYR A 482 -6.01 -1.26 0.72
N ASN A 483 -4.96 -2.04 0.48
CA ASN A 483 -3.75 -2.06 1.31
C ASN A 483 -2.46 -2.06 0.49
N GLN A 484 -1.37 -1.59 1.10
CA GLN A 484 -0.04 -1.56 0.51
C GLN A 484 0.62 -2.94 0.57
N ILE A 485 1.14 -3.41 -0.55
CA ILE A 485 1.90 -4.65 -0.61
C ILE A 485 3.31 -4.36 -1.11
N LEU A 486 4.30 -4.84 -0.36
CA LEU A 486 5.72 -4.71 -0.68
C LEU A 486 6.19 -5.86 -1.55
N TYR A 487 6.93 -5.52 -2.60
CA TYR A 487 7.63 -6.43 -3.49
C TYR A 487 9.13 -6.15 -3.53
N ARG A 488 9.90 -7.17 -3.84
CA ARG A 488 11.33 -7.12 -4.14
C ARG A 488 11.56 -7.51 -5.60
N LEU A 489 12.43 -6.77 -6.27
CA LEU A 489 12.92 -7.06 -7.60
C LEU A 489 14.45 -7.20 -7.52
N ASP A 490 14.99 -8.33 -7.93
CA ASP A 490 16.44 -8.55 -8.00
C ASP A 490 16.92 -8.13 -9.39
N LEU A 491 17.69 -7.02 -9.46
CA LEU A 491 18.08 -6.39 -10.74
C LEU A 491 19.14 -7.18 -11.52
N ASP A 492 19.70 -8.22 -10.92
CA ASP A 492 20.57 -9.23 -11.58
C ASP A 492 19.78 -10.40 -12.18
N ASP A 493 18.45 -10.43 -12.04
CA ASP A 493 17.60 -11.45 -12.67
C ASP A 493 17.75 -11.39 -14.21
N ALA A 494 18.04 -12.57 -14.81
CA ALA A 494 18.24 -12.69 -16.25
C ALA A 494 17.02 -12.22 -17.08
N ALA A 495 15.81 -12.31 -16.51
CA ALA A 495 14.58 -11.84 -17.17
C ALA A 495 14.55 -10.31 -17.38
N LEU A 496 15.37 -9.53 -16.66
CA LEU A 496 15.47 -8.08 -16.79
C LEU A 496 16.48 -7.62 -17.86
N LYS A 497 17.24 -8.54 -18.47
CA LYS A 497 18.22 -8.18 -19.51
C LYS A 497 17.67 -7.27 -20.63
N PRO A 498 16.41 -7.44 -21.12
CA PRO A 498 15.88 -6.54 -22.14
C PRO A 498 15.80 -5.06 -21.71
N ALA A 499 15.56 -4.78 -20.41
CA ALA A 499 15.58 -3.43 -19.88
C ALA A 499 16.99 -2.87 -19.73
N GLN A 500 18.00 -3.73 -19.67
CA GLN A 500 19.39 -3.41 -19.42
C GLN A 500 20.21 -3.25 -20.72
N SER A 501 19.70 -3.73 -21.84
CA SER A 501 20.29 -3.55 -23.16
C SER A 501 19.96 -2.16 -23.71
N ARG A 502 20.99 -1.47 -24.25
CA ARG A 502 20.84 -0.22 -24.98
C ARG A 502 20.40 -0.47 -26.42
#